data_da35cb4d5fd41e4721a4fc28171af86a
#
_entry.id   da35cb4d5fd41e4721a4fc28171af86a
#
_cell.length_a   1.000
_cell.length_b   1.000
_cell.length_c   1.000
_cell.angle_alpha   90.00
_cell.angle_beta   90.00
_cell.angle_gamma   90.00
#
_symmetry.space_group_name_H-M   'P 1'
#
loop_
_entity.id
_entity.type
_entity.pdbx_description
1 polymer ?
#
loop_
_entity_poly.entity_id
_entity_poly.type
_entity_poly.pdbx_seq_one_letter_code
_entity_poly.pdbx_strand_id
1 'polypeptide(L)'
;MSIGRDALQHEDLAKLTVMDQVMKESLRLISPVHVLPRRTVKEVEVAGHVLPADTAIVIAPLATHHMTSWWTAPEHFDPERFSAERQEHKRHPGQFVPFGGGAHMCIGLHFGDMEVKALLHQLVLQFAWQVPANYTMAVNFTSLPRPADHLPVSLTRIATR
;
A
#
# COMPACT_ATOMS: atom_id res chain seq x y z
N MET A 1 -17.19 4.01 -13.86
CA MET A 1 -17.15 5.10 -14.85
C MET A 1 -15.90 4.87 -15.69
N SER A 2 -16.02 4.66 -17.00
CA SER A 2 -14.88 4.44 -17.89
C SER A 2 -14.32 5.81 -18.25
N ILE A 3 -13.11 6.12 -17.79
CA ILE A 3 -12.35 7.27 -18.27
C ILE A 3 -11.89 6.87 -19.68
N GLY A 4 -12.25 7.68 -20.70
CA GLY A 4 -11.90 7.41 -22.08
C GLY A 4 -10.40 7.26 -22.32
N ARG A 5 -10.00 6.90 -23.54
CA ARG A 5 -8.60 6.66 -23.92
C ARG A 5 -7.72 7.90 -24.01
N ASP A 6 -8.28 9.07 -23.71
CA ASP A 6 -7.54 10.34 -23.70
C ASP A 6 -6.53 10.36 -22.55
N ALA A 7 -5.53 11.20 -22.68
CA ALA A 7 -4.52 11.37 -21.63
C ALA A 7 -5.18 11.73 -20.30
N LEU A 8 -4.84 10.96 -19.25
CA LEU A 8 -5.34 11.18 -17.90
C LEU A 8 -4.97 12.59 -17.43
N GLN A 9 -5.97 13.36 -17.01
CA GLN A 9 -5.78 14.68 -16.42
C GLN A 9 -5.73 14.58 -14.90
N HIS A 10 -5.18 15.58 -14.23
CA HIS A 10 -5.08 15.61 -12.78
C HIS A 10 -6.43 15.40 -12.08
N GLU A 11 -7.48 16.02 -12.62
CA GLU A 11 -8.84 15.94 -12.08
C GLU A 11 -9.47 14.54 -12.22
N ASP A 12 -8.93 13.70 -13.09
CA ASP A 12 -9.42 12.33 -13.30
C ASP A 12 -8.90 11.36 -12.22
N LEU A 13 -7.80 11.69 -11.56
CA LEU A 13 -7.20 10.83 -10.52
C LEU A 13 -8.18 10.50 -9.40
N ALA A 14 -9.00 11.46 -9.00
CA ALA A 14 -10.03 11.26 -7.97
C ALA A 14 -11.17 10.32 -8.41
N LYS A 15 -11.34 10.12 -9.71
CA LYS A 15 -12.37 9.23 -10.29
C LYS A 15 -11.91 7.77 -10.37
N LEU A 16 -10.61 7.50 -10.19
CA LEU A 16 -10.02 6.16 -10.24
C LEU A 16 -10.19 5.42 -8.91
N THR A 17 -11.41 5.32 -8.41
CA THR A 17 -11.73 4.79 -7.07
C THR A 17 -11.29 3.34 -6.87
N VAL A 18 -11.53 2.47 -7.85
CA VAL A 18 -11.10 1.06 -7.80
C VAL A 18 -9.58 0.96 -7.77
N MET A 19 -8.88 1.77 -8.55
CA MET A 19 -7.43 1.80 -8.56
C MET A 19 -6.86 2.28 -7.23
N ASP A 20 -7.48 3.27 -6.62
CA ASP A 20 -7.14 3.74 -5.27
C ASP A 20 -7.28 2.63 -4.22
N GLN A 21 -8.37 1.86 -4.27
CA GLN A 21 -8.60 0.72 -3.39
C GLN A 21 -7.55 -0.39 -3.59
N VAL A 22 -7.25 -0.74 -4.85
CA VAL A 22 -6.23 -1.73 -5.21
C VAL A 22 -4.85 -1.29 -4.69
N MET A 23 -4.48 -0.03 -4.88
CA MET A 23 -3.20 0.51 -4.39
C MET A 23 -3.12 0.45 -2.87
N LYS A 24 -4.17 0.88 -2.16
CA LYS A 24 -4.21 0.84 -0.69
C LYS A 24 -4.09 -0.59 -0.17
N GLU A 25 -4.79 -1.55 -0.77
CA GLU A 25 -4.70 -2.95 -0.37
C GLU A 25 -3.32 -3.53 -0.66
N SER A 26 -2.70 -3.19 -1.78
CA SER A 26 -1.32 -3.57 -2.07
C SER A 26 -0.34 -3.02 -1.04
N LEU A 27 -0.49 -1.76 -0.65
CA LEU A 27 0.33 -1.11 0.38
C LEU A 27 0.08 -1.69 1.78
N ARG A 28 -1.12 -2.18 2.05
CA ARG A 28 -1.44 -2.87 3.30
C ARG A 28 -0.71 -4.22 3.38
N LEU A 29 -0.84 -5.04 2.34
CA LEU A 29 -0.23 -6.37 2.31
C LEU A 29 1.29 -6.34 2.22
N ILE A 30 1.84 -5.41 1.42
CA ILE A 30 3.28 -5.30 1.19
C ILE A 30 3.67 -3.82 1.29
N SER A 31 3.82 -3.34 2.53
CA SER A 31 4.25 -1.97 2.76
C SER A 31 5.71 -1.78 2.32
N PRO A 32 6.04 -0.78 1.49
CA PRO A 32 7.41 -0.48 1.09
C PRO A 32 8.34 -0.25 2.29
N VAL A 33 7.84 0.39 3.33
CA VAL A 33 8.55 0.59 4.60
C VAL A 33 7.84 -0.24 5.66
N HIS A 34 8.31 -1.45 5.87
CA HIS A 34 7.69 -2.43 6.78
C HIS A 34 8.02 -2.18 8.25
N VAL A 35 9.11 -1.45 8.55
CA VAL A 35 9.52 -1.04 9.89
C VAL A 35 10.03 0.40 9.89
N LEU A 36 9.73 1.14 10.96
CA LEU A 36 10.12 2.53 11.16
C LEU A 36 10.98 2.61 12.43
N PRO A 37 12.32 2.65 12.35
CA PRO A 37 13.17 2.82 13.51
C PRO A 37 13.00 4.23 14.09
N ARG A 38 12.99 4.31 15.40
CA ARG A 38 12.93 5.55 16.20
C ARG A 38 13.87 5.45 17.37
N ARG A 39 14.11 6.58 18.03
CA ARG A 39 14.89 6.65 19.27
C ARG A 39 14.25 7.69 20.17
N THR A 40 14.13 7.37 21.45
CA THR A 40 13.61 8.31 22.44
C THR A 40 14.63 9.42 22.67
N VAL A 41 14.20 10.68 22.61
CA VAL A 41 15.05 11.85 22.90
C VAL A 41 15.05 12.21 24.40
N LYS A 42 14.07 11.71 25.14
CA LYS A 42 13.92 11.84 26.58
C LYS A 42 13.18 10.62 27.10
N GLU A 43 13.14 10.46 28.42
CA GLU A 43 12.28 9.46 29.04
C GLU A 43 10.82 9.66 28.60
N VAL A 44 10.13 8.56 28.27
CA VAL A 44 8.74 8.56 27.81
C VAL A 44 8.04 7.29 28.30
N GLU A 45 6.77 7.43 28.68
CA GLU A 45 5.92 6.29 28.98
C GLU A 45 5.15 5.86 27.73
N VAL A 46 5.20 4.56 27.40
CA VAL A 46 4.46 3.95 26.28
C VAL A 46 3.76 2.70 26.80
N ALA A 47 2.45 2.66 26.71
CA ALA A 47 1.62 1.53 27.15
C ALA A 47 1.94 1.01 28.57
N GLY A 48 2.18 1.90 29.51
CA GLY A 48 2.51 1.59 30.90
C GLY A 48 3.99 1.20 31.15
N HIS A 49 4.83 1.28 30.12
CA HIS A 49 6.28 1.03 30.24
C HIS A 49 7.07 2.32 30.13
N VAL A 50 7.95 2.56 31.09
CA VAL A 50 8.86 3.71 31.06
C VAL A 50 10.08 3.36 30.21
N LEU A 51 10.29 4.11 29.15
CA LEU A 51 11.44 3.99 28.26
C LEU A 51 12.42 5.14 28.56
N PRO A 52 13.66 4.84 28.95
CA PRO A 52 14.69 5.87 29.15
C PRO A 52 14.97 6.66 27.85
N ALA A 53 15.59 7.82 28.00
CA ALA A 53 16.19 8.52 26.87
C ALA A 53 17.19 7.62 26.13
N ASP A 54 17.38 7.86 24.84
CA ASP A 54 18.30 7.14 23.97
C ASP A 54 17.93 5.64 23.74
N THR A 55 16.69 5.25 24.03
CA THR A 55 16.20 3.89 23.78
C THR A 55 15.80 3.74 22.29
N ALA A 56 16.37 2.74 21.61
CA ALA A 56 15.96 2.38 20.26
C ALA A 56 14.60 1.66 20.29
N ILE A 57 13.66 2.11 19.47
CA ILE A 57 12.33 1.52 19.31
C ILE A 57 12.03 1.28 17.82
N VAL A 58 11.15 0.34 17.54
CA VAL A 58 10.69 0.03 16.18
C VAL A 58 9.16 0.10 16.14
N ILE A 59 8.65 0.90 15.24
CA ILE A 59 7.25 0.87 14.84
C ILE A 59 7.15 -0.08 13.65
N ALA A 60 6.21 -1.03 13.65
CA ALA A 60 6.08 -2.04 12.62
C ALA A 60 4.73 -1.92 11.88
N PRO A 61 4.60 -1.01 10.89
CA PRO A 61 3.37 -0.84 10.12
C PRO A 61 2.87 -2.14 9.50
N LEU A 62 3.78 -2.95 8.93
CA LEU A 62 3.41 -4.22 8.32
C LEU A 62 2.72 -5.17 9.32
N ALA A 63 3.24 -5.27 10.55
CA ALA A 63 2.60 -6.09 11.58
C ALA A 63 1.18 -5.59 11.89
N THR A 64 1.00 -4.27 12.03
CA THR A 64 -0.31 -3.64 12.27
C THR A 64 -1.28 -3.92 11.11
N HIS A 65 -0.80 -3.87 9.88
CA HIS A 65 -1.59 -4.13 8.68
C HIS A 65 -2.06 -5.59 8.55
N HIS A 66 -1.46 -6.53 9.29
CA HIS A 66 -1.81 -7.96 9.29
C HIS A 66 -2.48 -8.44 10.59
N MET A 67 -2.77 -7.53 11.54
CA MET A 67 -3.43 -7.91 12.80
C MET A 67 -4.89 -8.30 12.58
N THR A 68 -5.25 -9.52 12.97
CA THR A 68 -6.62 -10.05 12.88
C THR A 68 -7.63 -9.30 13.75
N SER A 69 -7.16 -8.63 14.81
CA SER A 69 -7.99 -7.76 15.64
C SER A 69 -8.48 -6.49 14.90
N TRP A 70 -7.79 -6.09 13.83
CA TRP A 70 -8.10 -4.87 13.10
C TRP A 70 -8.60 -5.13 11.67
N TRP A 71 -8.19 -6.26 11.08
CA TRP A 71 -8.50 -6.59 9.69
C TRP A 71 -9.17 -7.95 9.58
N THR A 72 -10.27 -8.03 8.88
CA THR A 72 -10.95 -9.30 8.59
C THR A 72 -10.18 -10.06 7.53
N ALA A 73 -9.81 -11.34 7.79
CA ALA A 73 -8.99 -12.16 6.88
C ALA A 73 -7.81 -11.36 6.29
N PRO A 74 -6.83 -10.91 7.14
CA PRO A 74 -5.81 -9.95 6.74
C PRO A 74 -4.89 -10.41 5.62
N GLU A 75 -4.74 -11.72 5.40
CA GLU A 75 -3.90 -12.30 4.35
C GLU A 75 -4.56 -12.31 2.97
N HIS A 76 -5.86 -12.02 2.90
CA HIS A 76 -6.57 -11.97 1.62
C HIS A 76 -6.45 -10.59 0.99
N PHE A 77 -6.16 -10.57 -0.31
CA PHE A 77 -6.22 -9.36 -1.11
C PHE A 77 -7.68 -8.97 -1.35
N ASP A 78 -8.14 -7.92 -0.70
CA ASP A 78 -9.53 -7.47 -0.72
C ASP A 78 -9.60 -5.93 -0.77
N PRO A 79 -9.53 -5.32 -1.95
CA PRO A 79 -9.58 -3.86 -2.12
C PRO A 79 -10.85 -3.21 -1.56
N GLU A 80 -11.96 -3.96 -1.48
CA GLU A 80 -13.22 -3.44 -0.97
C GLU A 80 -13.17 -3.00 0.51
N ARG A 81 -12.12 -3.38 1.25
CA ARG A 81 -11.86 -2.84 2.60
C ARG A 81 -11.78 -1.32 2.63
N PHE A 82 -11.35 -0.74 1.51
CA PHE A 82 -11.16 0.70 1.34
C PHE A 82 -12.32 1.39 0.63
N SER A 83 -13.39 0.66 0.31
CA SER A 83 -14.59 1.23 -0.30
C SER A 83 -15.27 2.24 0.62
N ALA A 84 -16.15 3.06 0.06
CA ALA A 84 -16.91 4.06 0.81
C ALA A 84 -17.82 3.42 1.88
N GLU A 85 -18.26 2.18 1.63
CA GLU A 85 -19.17 1.43 2.51
C GLU A 85 -18.42 0.78 3.67
N ARG A 86 -17.24 0.20 3.43
CA ARG A 86 -16.53 -0.58 4.47
C ARG A 86 -15.55 0.25 5.28
N GLN A 87 -14.74 1.09 4.67
CA GLN A 87 -13.76 2.00 5.28
C GLN A 87 -12.98 1.39 6.47
N GLU A 88 -12.57 0.11 6.35
CA GLU A 88 -11.92 -0.61 7.46
C GLU A 88 -10.70 0.14 8.02
N HIS A 89 -9.94 0.77 7.14
CA HIS A 89 -8.74 1.54 7.49
C HIS A 89 -8.99 2.77 8.38
N LYS A 90 -10.26 3.18 8.56
CA LYS A 90 -10.63 4.37 9.37
C LYS A 90 -11.08 4.03 10.78
N ARG A 91 -11.13 2.76 11.16
CA ARG A 91 -11.58 2.34 12.49
C ARG A 91 -10.64 2.80 13.60
N HIS A 92 -9.34 2.94 13.29
CA HIS A 92 -8.33 3.45 14.21
C HIS A 92 -7.27 4.26 13.47
N PRO A 93 -6.79 5.42 13.99
CA PRO A 93 -5.82 6.28 13.30
C PRO A 93 -4.49 5.61 12.93
N GLY A 94 -4.06 4.61 13.71
CA GLY A 94 -2.83 3.86 13.47
C GLY A 94 -3.01 2.57 12.69
N GLN A 95 -4.23 2.23 12.25
CA GLN A 95 -4.52 0.96 11.61
C GLN A 95 -3.89 0.83 10.22
N PHE A 96 -3.88 1.90 9.45
CA PHE A 96 -3.32 1.94 8.10
C PHE A 96 -2.37 3.11 7.95
N VAL A 97 -1.07 2.84 8.03
CA VAL A 97 0.00 3.86 8.03
C VAL A 97 1.16 3.51 7.09
N PRO A 98 0.89 3.17 5.80
CA PRO A 98 1.92 2.73 4.86
C PRO A 98 2.95 3.82 4.55
N PHE A 99 2.61 5.08 4.79
CA PHE A 99 3.44 6.25 4.58
C PHE A 99 3.91 6.90 5.91
N GLY A 100 3.78 6.18 7.02
CA GLY A 100 4.04 6.72 8.35
C GLY A 100 2.94 7.67 8.82
N GLY A 101 3.28 8.57 9.76
CA GLY A 101 2.31 9.50 10.33
C GLY A 101 2.96 10.65 11.10
N GLY A 102 2.15 11.65 11.43
CA GLY A 102 2.59 12.84 12.17
C GLY A 102 3.64 13.65 11.42
N ALA A 103 4.59 14.22 12.14
CA ALA A 103 5.66 15.07 11.59
C ALA A 103 6.62 14.32 10.63
N HIS A 104 6.59 13.00 10.64
CA HIS A 104 7.43 12.14 9.80
C HIS A 104 6.65 11.44 8.68
N MET A 105 5.47 11.94 8.35
CA MET A 105 4.71 11.43 7.20
C MET A 105 5.50 11.62 5.90
N CYS A 106 5.39 10.65 4.99
CA CYS A 106 6.06 10.70 3.69
C CYS A 106 5.65 11.95 2.90
N ILE A 107 6.62 12.79 2.57
CA ILE A 107 6.39 13.99 1.74
C ILE A 107 5.97 13.63 0.31
N GLY A 108 6.41 12.46 -0.20
CA GLY A 108 6.13 11.99 -1.55
C GLY A 108 4.78 11.29 -1.74
N LEU A 109 3.95 11.18 -0.69
CA LEU A 109 2.68 10.46 -0.71
C LEU A 109 1.82 10.79 -1.95
N HIS A 110 1.53 12.06 -2.18
CA HIS A 110 0.65 12.49 -3.27
C HIS A 110 1.30 12.32 -4.64
N PHE A 111 2.61 12.56 -4.72
CA PHE A 111 3.35 12.38 -5.96
C PHE A 111 3.39 10.89 -6.37
N GLY A 112 3.74 10.00 -5.43
CA GLY A 112 3.75 8.56 -5.68
C GLY A 112 2.37 7.99 -6.03
N ASP A 113 1.31 8.46 -5.36
CA ASP A 113 -0.06 8.08 -5.70
C ASP A 113 -0.42 8.46 -7.15
N MET A 114 -0.11 9.68 -7.53
CA MET A 114 -0.34 10.19 -8.90
C MET A 114 0.44 9.38 -9.93
N GLU A 115 1.74 9.15 -9.70
CA GLU A 115 2.63 8.45 -10.62
C GLU A 115 2.16 7.00 -10.85
N VAL A 116 1.85 6.27 -9.78
CA VAL A 116 1.38 4.89 -9.87
C VAL A 116 0.03 4.82 -10.58
N LYS A 117 -0.92 5.71 -10.26
CA LYS A 117 -2.22 5.76 -10.94
C LYS A 117 -2.08 6.05 -12.43
N ALA A 118 -1.23 7.00 -12.80
CA ALA A 118 -0.99 7.35 -14.21
C ALA A 118 -0.38 6.17 -14.98
N LEU A 119 0.63 5.50 -14.41
CA LEU A 119 1.27 4.35 -15.02
C LEU A 119 0.32 3.16 -15.15
N LEU A 120 -0.35 2.78 -14.06
CA LEU A 120 -1.29 1.66 -14.06
C LEU A 120 -2.46 1.90 -15.02
N HIS A 121 -2.98 3.12 -15.09
CA HIS A 121 -4.03 3.48 -16.03
C HIS A 121 -3.60 3.18 -17.47
N GLN A 122 -2.41 3.60 -17.87
CA GLN A 122 -1.88 3.33 -19.21
C GLN A 122 -1.66 1.82 -19.46
N LEU A 123 -1.15 1.12 -18.46
CA LEU A 123 -0.90 -0.31 -18.59
C LEU A 123 -2.20 -1.11 -18.74
N VAL A 124 -3.22 -0.86 -17.92
CA VAL A 124 -4.50 -1.61 -18.02
C VAL A 124 -5.31 -1.27 -19.25
N LEU A 125 -5.12 -0.10 -19.86
CA LEU A 125 -5.76 0.25 -21.13
C LEU A 125 -5.12 -0.45 -22.32
N GLN A 126 -3.83 -0.76 -22.25
CA GLN A 126 -3.07 -1.24 -23.40
C GLN A 126 -2.78 -2.74 -23.34
N PHE A 127 -2.76 -3.34 -22.15
CA PHE A 127 -2.31 -4.72 -21.97
C PHE A 127 -3.27 -5.53 -21.09
N ALA A 128 -3.52 -6.77 -21.52
CA ALA A 128 -4.02 -7.83 -20.66
C ALA A 128 -2.82 -8.54 -20.01
N TRP A 129 -2.96 -8.91 -18.74
CA TRP A 129 -1.88 -9.46 -17.92
C TRP A 129 -2.25 -10.87 -17.47
N GLN A 130 -1.28 -11.75 -17.49
CA GLN A 130 -1.44 -13.11 -16.98
C GLN A 130 -0.20 -13.49 -16.18
N VAL A 131 -0.43 -14.14 -15.07
CA VAL A 131 0.61 -14.81 -14.26
C VAL A 131 0.49 -16.33 -14.46
N PRO A 132 1.56 -17.12 -14.24
CA PRO A 132 1.48 -18.59 -14.32
C PRO A 132 0.36 -19.14 -13.43
N ALA A 133 -0.26 -20.24 -13.84
CA ALA A 133 -1.26 -20.92 -13.02
C ALA A 133 -0.65 -21.31 -11.67
N ASN A 134 -1.42 -21.11 -10.59
CA ASN A 134 -1.01 -21.37 -9.21
C ASN A 134 0.24 -20.57 -8.75
N TYR A 135 0.53 -19.43 -9.40
CA TYR A 135 1.63 -18.57 -9.01
C TYR A 135 1.36 -17.95 -7.64
N THR A 136 2.32 -18.09 -6.75
CA THR A 136 2.37 -17.39 -5.47
C THR A 136 3.62 -16.54 -5.43
N MET A 137 3.46 -15.24 -5.31
CA MET A 137 4.57 -14.29 -5.28
C MET A 137 5.37 -14.42 -3.98
N ALA A 138 6.62 -14.88 -4.09
CA ALA A 138 7.57 -14.78 -2.99
C ALA A 138 8.11 -13.34 -2.90
N VAL A 139 8.12 -12.77 -1.70
CA VAL A 139 8.58 -11.40 -1.45
C VAL A 139 9.93 -11.41 -0.74
N ASN A 140 10.89 -10.68 -1.29
CA ASN A 140 12.17 -10.42 -0.65
C ASN A 140 12.10 -9.08 0.11
N PHE A 141 12.28 -9.14 1.44
CA PHE A 141 12.23 -7.99 2.35
C PHE A 141 13.63 -7.46 2.74
N THR A 142 14.70 -7.86 2.08
CA THR A 142 16.08 -7.46 2.47
C THR A 142 16.30 -5.95 2.40
N SER A 143 15.55 -5.26 1.58
CA SER A 143 15.54 -3.78 1.46
C SER A 143 14.11 -3.32 1.26
N LEU A 144 13.82 -2.59 0.19
CA LEU A 144 12.43 -2.40 -0.21
C LEU A 144 11.84 -3.73 -0.66
N PRO A 145 10.61 -4.09 -0.23
CA PRO A 145 9.95 -5.31 -0.65
C PRO A 145 9.85 -5.39 -2.17
N ARG A 146 10.19 -6.54 -2.71
CA ARG A 146 10.13 -6.81 -4.15
C ARG A 146 9.86 -8.29 -4.41
N PRO A 147 9.25 -8.65 -5.55
CA PRO A 147 9.16 -10.04 -5.96
C PRO A 147 10.55 -10.67 -6.01
N ALA A 148 10.71 -11.86 -5.41
CA ALA A 148 11.99 -12.55 -5.34
C ALA A 148 12.41 -13.14 -6.69
N ASP A 149 11.45 -13.40 -7.57
CA ASP A 149 11.57 -14.03 -8.89
C ASP A 149 11.34 -13.07 -10.07
N HIS A 150 11.43 -11.77 -9.83
CA HIS A 150 11.20 -10.70 -10.81
C HIS A 150 9.76 -10.63 -11.38
N LEU A 151 8.79 -11.28 -10.74
CA LEU A 151 7.37 -11.27 -11.10
C LEU A 151 7.11 -11.74 -12.52
N PRO A 152 7.02 -13.05 -12.78
CA PRO A 152 6.77 -13.60 -14.11
C PRO A 152 5.36 -13.23 -14.59
N VAL A 153 5.26 -12.24 -15.47
CA VAL A 153 4.00 -11.75 -16.05
C VAL A 153 4.08 -11.81 -17.57
N SER A 154 3.08 -12.39 -18.18
CA SER A 154 2.89 -12.30 -19.63
C SER A 154 1.97 -11.13 -19.96
N LEU A 155 2.40 -10.26 -20.86
CA LEU A 155 1.64 -9.11 -21.33
C LEU A 155 1.17 -9.35 -22.76
N THR A 156 -0.11 -9.21 -23.00
CA THR A 156 -0.71 -9.25 -24.36
C THR A 156 -1.32 -7.89 -24.66
N ARG A 157 -0.90 -7.29 -25.78
CA ARG A 157 -1.45 -6.00 -26.18
C ARG A 157 -2.93 -6.14 -26.54
N ILE A 158 -3.76 -5.30 -25.95
CA ILE A 158 -5.19 -5.23 -26.29
C ILE A 158 -5.32 -4.54 -27.66
N ALA A 159 -5.97 -5.22 -28.61
CA ALA A 159 -6.24 -4.61 -29.89
C ALA A 159 -7.10 -3.35 -29.71
N THR A 160 -6.64 -2.23 -30.24
CA THR A 160 -7.41 -0.98 -30.29
C THR A 160 -8.62 -1.20 -31.23
N ARG A 161 -9.82 -1.11 -30.68
CA ARG A 161 -11.04 -0.99 -31.50
C ARG A 161 -11.17 0.40 -32.05
#